data_16bf06733685776d4a076284390d0030
#
_entry.id   16bf06733685776d4a076284390d0030
#
_cell.length_a   1.000
_cell.length_b   1.000
_cell.length_c   1.000
_cell.angle_alpha   90.00
_cell.angle_beta   90.00
_cell.angle_gamma   90.00
#
_symmetry.space_group_name_H-M   'P 1'
#
loop_
_entity.id
_entity.type
_entity.pdbx_description
1 polymer ?
#
loop_
_entity_poly.entity_id
_entity_poly.type
_entity_poly.pdbx_seq_one_letter_code
_entity_poly.pdbx_strand_id
1 'polypeptide(L)'
;DIEHVHGWRRLSKPVKTYSSKTTDSHRALFVEIFSLYPKVDFLAYDYIMVNMPRIGNTAFGERDDIAIPYKGKKINVALNVSSGSPYVLAHELAQLMGLPDLYTYGGTDGPKNPTGPWDIMSSAGRASGFLGWHRHKLKWLDADRKTYLEGGIHRIRLTPLNASGGVSMVVVPADDPAKPTKVFVIEVSQPIRTKGGHVEGSVGVLVYSVCTTTDEEGPQ
;
A
#
# COMPACT_ATOMS: atom_id res chain seq x y z
N ASP A 1 -3.14 -17.12 3.12
CA ASP A 1 -3.45 -17.94 1.94
C ASP A 1 -4.30 -17.14 0.96
N ILE A 2 -4.12 -17.38 -0.34
CA ILE A 2 -4.92 -16.77 -1.39
C ILE A 2 -5.81 -17.83 -1.99
N GLU A 3 -7.12 -17.64 -1.91
CA GLU A 3 -8.09 -18.50 -2.57
C GLU A 3 -8.68 -17.77 -3.77
N HIS A 4 -8.74 -18.45 -4.91
CA HIS A 4 -9.34 -17.92 -6.12
C HIS A 4 -10.78 -18.42 -6.28
N VAL A 5 -11.72 -17.50 -6.24
CA VAL A 5 -13.10 -17.78 -6.64
C VAL A 5 -13.20 -17.66 -8.16
N HIS A 6 -13.30 -18.78 -8.83
CA HIS A 6 -13.29 -18.84 -10.29
C HIS A 6 -14.64 -18.54 -10.91
N GLY A 7 -14.57 -17.95 -12.09
CA GLY A 7 -15.68 -17.70 -13.01
C GLY A 7 -16.14 -16.25 -13.01
N TRP A 8 -16.24 -15.73 -14.22
CA TRP A 8 -16.79 -14.38 -14.47
C TRP A 8 -18.29 -14.37 -14.22
N ARG A 9 -18.76 -13.28 -13.63
CA ARG A 9 -20.17 -12.96 -13.46
C ARG A 9 -20.46 -11.61 -14.08
N ARG A 10 -21.66 -11.46 -14.61
CA ARG A 10 -22.11 -10.19 -15.21
C ARG A 10 -22.87 -9.40 -14.16
N LEU A 11 -22.49 -8.15 -13.97
CA LEU A 11 -23.25 -7.19 -13.19
C LEU A 11 -24.59 -6.86 -13.89
N SER A 12 -25.61 -6.52 -13.13
CA SER A 12 -26.94 -6.17 -13.64
C SER A 12 -26.96 -4.83 -14.38
N LYS A 13 -26.04 -3.93 -14.04
CA LYS A 13 -25.93 -2.59 -14.63
C LYS A 13 -24.57 -2.41 -15.32
N PRO A 14 -24.47 -1.50 -16.29
CA PRO A 14 -23.18 -1.13 -16.87
C PRO A 14 -22.21 -0.63 -15.79
N VAL A 15 -20.95 -0.99 -15.92
CA VAL A 15 -19.90 -0.62 -14.93
C VAL A 15 -19.83 0.88 -14.69
N LYS A 16 -20.07 1.72 -15.70
CA LYS A 16 -20.14 3.18 -15.53
C LYS A 16 -21.12 3.63 -14.44
N THR A 17 -22.11 2.81 -14.10
CA THR A 17 -23.07 3.07 -13.02
C THR A 17 -22.42 3.01 -11.65
N TYR A 18 -21.31 2.25 -11.52
CA TYR A 18 -20.55 2.06 -10.28
C TYR A 18 -19.24 2.87 -10.26
N SER A 19 -18.99 3.66 -11.31
CA SER A 19 -17.72 4.39 -11.48
C SER A 19 -17.67 5.73 -10.74
N SER A 20 -18.71 6.10 -10.00
CA SER A 20 -18.62 7.28 -9.12
C SER A 20 -17.63 6.98 -7.99
N LYS A 21 -16.78 7.96 -7.66
CA LYS A 21 -15.81 7.87 -6.56
C LYS A 21 -16.48 8.07 -5.19
N THR A 22 -17.67 7.54 -5.00
CA THR A 22 -18.40 7.68 -3.75
C THR A 22 -18.49 6.33 -3.03
N THR A 23 -18.40 6.35 -1.74
CA THR A 23 -18.55 5.16 -0.86
C THR A 23 -19.85 4.41 -1.15
N ASP A 24 -20.95 5.11 -1.44
CA ASP A 24 -22.23 4.46 -1.76
C ASP A 24 -22.18 3.69 -3.08
N SER A 25 -21.47 4.22 -4.07
CA SER A 25 -21.28 3.53 -5.35
C SER A 25 -20.43 2.27 -5.19
N HIS A 26 -19.36 2.35 -4.40
CA HIS A 26 -18.51 1.20 -4.08
C HIS A 26 -19.29 0.16 -3.28
N ARG A 27 -20.06 0.59 -2.29
CA ARG A 27 -20.93 -0.29 -1.51
C ARG A 27 -21.95 -1.02 -2.40
N ALA A 28 -22.65 -0.30 -3.29
CA ALA A 28 -23.61 -0.89 -4.20
C ALA A 28 -22.96 -1.96 -5.12
N LEU A 29 -21.77 -1.69 -5.62
CA LEU A 29 -21.00 -2.63 -6.44
C LEU A 29 -20.69 -3.92 -5.66
N PHE A 30 -20.11 -3.82 -4.46
CA PHE A 30 -19.72 -5.00 -3.70
C PHE A 30 -20.89 -5.78 -3.15
N VAL A 31 -21.98 -5.14 -2.75
CA VAL A 31 -23.23 -5.83 -2.38
C VAL A 31 -23.76 -6.67 -3.54
N GLU A 32 -23.73 -6.14 -4.75
CA GLU A 32 -24.12 -6.92 -5.93
C GLU A 32 -23.13 -8.07 -6.19
N ILE A 33 -21.82 -7.81 -6.15
CA ILE A 33 -20.80 -8.85 -6.32
C ILE A 33 -21.01 -10.00 -5.32
N PHE A 34 -21.22 -9.71 -4.05
CA PHE A 34 -21.46 -10.74 -3.05
C PHE A 34 -22.71 -11.57 -3.36
N SER A 35 -23.76 -10.94 -3.90
CA SER A 35 -24.97 -11.66 -4.31
C SER A 35 -24.76 -12.60 -5.50
N LEU A 36 -23.81 -12.30 -6.37
CA LEU A 36 -23.47 -13.14 -7.53
C LEU A 36 -22.71 -14.43 -7.18
N TYR A 37 -22.16 -14.50 -5.96
CA TYR A 37 -21.40 -15.66 -5.47
C TYR A 37 -22.00 -16.23 -4.16
N PRO A 38 -23.25 -16.70 -4.18
CA PRO A 38 -23.99 -17.10 -2.94
C PRO A 38 -23.39 -18.28 -2.19
N LYS A 39 -22.50 -19.04 -2.83
CA LYS A 39 -21.82 -20.19 -2.22
C LYS A 39 -20.51 -19.81 -1.53
N VAL A 40 -20.04 -18.58 -1.69
CA VAL A 40 -18.79 -18.10 -1.07
C VAL A 40 -19.13 -17.56 0.31
N ASP A 41 -18.44 -18.02 1.32
CA ASP A 41 -18.45 -17.41 2.64
C ASP A 41 -17.39 -16.30 2.70
N PHE A 42 -17.78 -15.08 2.35
CA PHE A 42 -16.88 -13.93 2.37
C PHE A 42 -16.39 -13.57 3.77
N LEU A 43 -17.01 -14.06 4.83
CA LEU A 43 -16.54 -13.83 6.21
C LEU A 43 -15.38 -14.74 6.61
N ALA A 44 -15.02 -15.71 5.78
CA ALA A 44 -13.84 -16.56 5.98
C ALA A 44 -12.53 -15.89 5.58
N TYR A 45 -12.58 -14.69 4.98
CA TYR A 45 -11.43 -13.98 4.45
C TYR A 45 -11.22 -12.65 5.16
N ASP A 46 -9.96 -12.26 5.38
CA ASP A 46 -9.59 -10.96 5.94
C ASP A 46 -9.83 -9.83 4.93
N TYR A 47 -9.58 -10.11 3.66
CA TYR A 47 -9.70 -9.15 2.56
C TYR A 47 -10.33 -9.81 1.33
N ILE A 48 -11.18 -9.06 0.62
CA ILE A 48 -11.76 -9.49 -0.64
C ILE A 48 -11.21 -8.59 -1.75
N MET A 49 -10.57 -9.19 -2.75
CA MET A 49 -10.12 -8.49 -3.93
C MET A 49 -10.96 -8.85 -5.14
N VAL A 50 -11.44 -7.84 -5.84
CA VAL A 50 -12.19 -7.99 -7.08
C VAL A 50 -11.38 -7.48 -8.25
N ASN A 51 -11.18 -8.32 -9.26
CA ASN A 51 -10.63 -7.93 -10.55
C ASN A 51 -11.76 -7.68 -11.54
N MET A 52 -11.78 -6.50 -12.14
CA MET A 52 -12.72 -6.15 -13.18
C MET A 52 -12.00 -5.87 -14.50
N PRO A 53 -12.65 -6.13 -15.65
CA PRO A 53 -12.14 -5.66 -16.94
C PRO A 53 -11.94 -4.14 -16.87
N ARG A 54 -10.93 -3.62 -17.58
CA ARG A 54 -10.59 -2.20 -17.58
C ARG A 54 -11.79 -1.35 -18.03
N ILE A 55 -12.38 -0.62 -17.12
CA ILE A 55 -13.44 0.34 -17.35
C ILE A 55 -13.11 1.58 -16.52
N GLY A 56 -12.38 2.49 -17.12
CA GLY A 56 -11.83 3.65 -16.41
C GLY A 56 -10.50 3.37 -15.71
N ASN A 57 -10.06 4.28 -14.88
CA ASN A 57 -8.75 4.24 -14.20
C ASN A 57 -8.90 4.16 -12.66
N THR A 58 -9.97 3.58 -12.15
CA THR A 58 -10.26 3.61 -10.72
C THR A 58 -9.97 2.26 -10.10
N ALA A 59 -8.89 2.15 -9.36
CA ALA A 59 -8.67 1.13 -8.35
C ALA A 59 -8.92 1.79 -6.99
N PHE A 60 -9.30 1.03 -5.97
CA PHE A 60 -9.48 1.51 -4.60
C PHE A 60 -9.47 0.37 -3.58
N GLY A 61 -9.13 0.70 -2.33
CA GLY A 61 -9.33 -0.13 -1.16
C GLY A 61 -10.31 0.53 -0.18
N GLU A 62 -11.21 -0.25 0.39
CA GLU A 62 -12.19 0.20 1.37
C GLU A 62 -12.03 -0.59 2.66
N ARG A 63 -11.72 0.09 3.75
CA ARG A 63 -11.50 -0.50 5.06
C ARG A 63 -12.23 0.27 6.16
N ASP A 64 -12.27 -0.31 7.34
CA ASP A 64 -12.78 0.30 8.57
C ASP A 64 -14.23 0.82 8.43
N ASP A 65 -14.43 2.12 8.52
CA ASP A 65 -15.77 2.71 8.48
C ASP A 65 -16.44 2.60 7.11
N ILE A 66 -15.66 2.54 6.04
CA ILE A 66 -16.14 2.42 4.67
C ILE A 66 -16.20 0.98 4.19
N ALA A 67 -15.73 0.02 4.98
CA ALA A 67 -15.82 -1.40 4.69
C ALA A 67 -17.28 -1.83 4.42
N ILE A 68 -17.42 -2.82 3.54
CA ILE A 68 -18.74 -3.21 3.01
C ILE A 68 -19.51 -4.05 4.01
N PRO A 69 -20.77 -3.71 4.36
CA PRO A 69 -21.57 -4.52 5.23
C PRO A 69 -22.00 -5.83 4.56
N TYR A 70 -21.80 -6.95 5.26
CA TYR A 70 -22.18 -8.27 4.80
C TYR A 70 -22.57 -9.16 5.98
N LYS A 71 -23.81 -9.69 6.00
CA LYS A 71 -24.34 -10.57 7.05
C LYS A 71 -24.06 -10.09 8.48
N GLY A 72 -24.26 -8.79 8.72
CA GLY A 72 -24.07 -8.18 10.05
C GLY A 72 -22.61 -7.86 10.44
N LYS A 73 -21.66 -8.10 9.56
CA LYS A 73 -20.25 -7.72 9.73
C LYS A 73 -19.81 -6.78 8.62
N LYS A 74 -18.63 -6.19 8.78
CA LYS A 74 -17.98 -5.38 7.75
C LYS A 74 -16.84 -6.18 7.11
N ILE A 75 -16.71 -6.09 5.79
CA ILE A 75 -15.65 -6.75 5.02
C ILE A 75 -14.79 -5.68 4.36
N ASN A 76 -13.48 -5.79 4.56
CA ASN A 76 -12.50 -4.98 3.85
C ASN A 76 -12.37 -5.46 2.40
N VAL A 77 -12.49 -4.54 1.46
CA VAL A 77 -12.53 -4.86 0.04
C VAL A 77 -11.57 -4.00 -0.76
N ALA A 78 -11.03 -4.55 -1.84
CA ALA A 78 -10.29 -3.78 -2.81
C ALA A 78 -10.75 -4.10 -4.23
N LEU A 79 -10.79 -3.09 -5.08
CA LEU A 79 -11.12 -3.19 -6.48
C LEU A 79 -9.89 -2.93 -7.34
N ASN A 80 -9.53 -3.88 -8.16
CA ASN A 80 -8.52 -3.70 -9.20
C ASN A 80 -9.20 -3.64 -10.57
N VAL A 81 -9.19 -2.47 -11.18
CA VAL A 81 -9.69 -2.21 -12.54
C VAL A 81 -8.56 -1.92 -13.53
N SER A 82 -7.34 -1.99 -13.08
CA SER A 82 -6.18 -1.75 -13.93
C SER A 82 -5.93 -2.96 -14.85
N SER A 83 -5.10 -2.75 -15.84
CA SER A 83 -4.65 -3.76 -16.81
C SER A 83 -3.88 -4.94 -16.20
N GLY A 84 -4.15 -5.29 -14.95
CA GLY A 84 -3.48 -6.41 -14.27
C GLY A 84 -2.10 -6.07 -13.72
N SER A 85 -1.77 -4.78 -13.51
CA SER A 85 -0.50 -4.41 -12.88
C SER A 85 -0.43 -4.98 -11.46
N PRO A 86 0.53 -5.85 -11.15
CA PRO A 86 0.69 -6.40 -9.81
C PRO A 86 1.02 -5.32 -8.77
N TYR A 87 1.57 -4.20 -9.21
CA TYR A 87 1.92 -3.08 -8.33
C TYR A 87 0.70 -2.29 -7.87
N VAL A 88 -0.29 -2.09 -8.75
CA VAL A 88 -1.57 -1.49 -8.36
C VAL A 88 -2.29 -2.42 -7.39
N LEU A 89 -2.30 -3.72 -7.66
CA LEU A 89 -2.85 -4.71 -6.75
C LEU A 89 -2.19 -4.66 -5.37
N ALA A 90 -0.85 -4.60 -5.33
CA ALA A 90 -0.09 -4.48 -4.09
C ALA A 90 -0.37 -3.16 -3.34
N HIS A 91 -0.58 -2.06 -4.07
CA HIS A 91 -0.95 -0.77 -3.51
C HIS A 91 -2.30 -0.84 -2.79
N GLU A 92 -3.35 -1.33 -3.45
CA GLU A 92 -4.69 -1.44 -2.85
C GLU A 92 -4.71 -2.41 -1.66
N LEU A 93 -3.98 -3.53 -1.75
CA LEU A 93 -3.84 -4.43 -0.60
C LEU A 93 -3.11 -3.76 0.57
N ALA A 94 -2.08 -2.97 0.29
CA ALA A 94 -1.34 -2.26 1.34
C ALA A 94 -2.20 -1.20 2.04
N GLN A 95 -3.12 -0.55 1.32
CA GLN A 95 -4.13 0.31 1.93
C GLN A 95 -5.02 -0.48 2.90
N LEU A 96 -5.53 -1.66 2.48
CA LEU A 96 -6.30 -2.52 3.38
C LEU A 96 -5.51 -2.97 4.62
N MET A 97 -4.19 -3.06 4.51
CA MET A 97 -3.28 -3.38 5.62
C MET A 97 -2.89 -2.16 6.48
N GLY A 98 -3.40 -0.97 6.17
CA GLY A 98 -3.21 0.24 6.95
C GLY A 98 -2.09 1.17 6.48
N LEU A 99 -1.59 1.04 5.26
CA LEU A 99 -0.66 2.02 4.71
C LEU A 99 -1.42 3.18 4.05
N PRO A 100 -1.01 4.43 4.30
CA PRO A 100 -1.58 5.59 3.63
C PRO A 100 -1.00 5.76 2.22
N ASP A 101 -1.73 6.48 1.38
CA ASP A 101 -1.16 7.04 0.16
C ASP A 101 -0.05 8.04 0.48
N LEU A 102 1.00 8.02 -0.33
CA LEU A 102 2.12 8.97 -0.24
C LEU A 102 2.10 10.02 -1.36
N TYR A 103 0.95 10.25 -1.96
CA TYR A 103 0.74 11.33 -2.92
C TYR A 103 -0.36 12.27 -2.41
N THR A 104 -0.32 13.53 -2.88
CA THR A 104 -1.31 14.53 -2.50
C THR A 104 -2.52 14.48 -3.42
N TYR A 105 -3.71 14.51 -2.84
CA TYR A 105 -4.96 14.67 -3.57
C TYR A 105 -5.21 16.15 -3.89
N GLY A 106 -5.20 16.52 -5.18
CA GLY A 106 -5.82 17.76 -5.67
C GLY A 106 -5.20 19.10 -5.29
N GLY A 107 -4.00 19.14 -4.73
CA GLY A 107 -3.31 20.40 -4.41
C GLY A 107 -2.57 21.01 -5.60
N THR A 108 -2.65 22.35 -5.77
CA THR A 108 -1.87 23.10 -6.77
C THR A 108 -0.45 23.38 -6.31
N ASP A 109 -0.13 23.25 -5.02
CA ASP A 109 1.06 23.82 -4.39
C ASP A 109 1.88 22.80 -3.57
N GLY A 110 2.29 21.72 -4.17
CA GLY A 110 3.19 20.77 -3.52
C GLY A 110 3.64 19.61 -4.41
N PRO A 111 4.70 18.87 -4.03
CA PRO A 111 5.11 17.70 -4.77
C PRO A 111 3.98 16.66 -4.76
N LYS A 112 3.45 16.36 -5.92
CA LYS A 112 2.36 15.37 -6.08
C LYS A 112 2.74 13.98 -5.57
N ASN A 113 4.02 13.65 -5.54
CA ASN A 113 4.58 12.38 -5.08
C ASN A 113 5.89 12.63 -4.30
N PRO A 114 5.82 12.96 -3.01
CA PRO A 114 7.00 13.36 -2.24
C PRO A 114 8.07 12.27 -2.14
N THR A 115 7.69 11.01 -2.18
CA THR A 115 8.62 9.87 -2.17
C THR A 115 8.94 9.34 -3.57
N GLY A 116 8.42 9.99 -4.63
CA GLY A 116 8.70 9.64 -6.02
C GLY A 116 8.48 8.14 -6.33
N PRO A 117 9.39 7.51 -7.09
CA PRO A 117 9.26 6.11 -7.49
C PRO A 117 9.81 5.12 -6.43
N TRP A 118 10.09 5.56 -5.21
CA TRP A 118 10.73 4.73 -4.19
C TRP A 118 9.76 3.90 -3.36
N ASP A 119 8.45 4.21 -3.42
CA ASP A 119 7.42 3.47 -2.70
C ASP A 119 6.18 3.25 -3.57
N ILE A 120 5.61 2.05 -3.49
CA ILE A 120 4.39 1.69 -4.21
C ILE A 120 3.22 2.60 -3.79
N MET A 121 3.18 3.04 -2.54
CA MET A 121 2.13 3.94 -2.05
C MET A 121 2.24 5.35 -2.61
N SER A 122 3.39 5.72 -3.19
CA SER A 122 3.58 6.97 -3.92
C SER A 122 3.35 6.81 -5.42
N SER A 123 3.81 5.71 -6.01
CA SER A 123 3.74 5.51 -7.46
C SER A 123 3.68 4.04 -7.84
N ALA A 124 2.50 3.44 -7.78
CA ALA A 124 2.27 2.03 -8.11
C ALA A 124 2.69 1.62 -9.53
N GLY A 125 2.82 2.57 -10.45
CA GLY A 125 3.26 2.30 -11.83
C GLY A 125 4.78 2.38 -12.06
N ARG A 126 5.55 2.85 -11.07
CA ARG A 126 6.99 3.12 -11.20
C ARG A 126 7.84 2.57 -10.07
N ALA A 127 7.23 2.29 -8.92
CA ALA A 127 7.92 1.78 -7.75
C ALA A 127 7.99 0.25 -7.81
N SER A 128 9.08 -0.31 -7.33
CA SER A 128 9.33 -1.75 -7.29
C SER A 128 9.10 -2.38 -5.91
N GLY A 129 8.70 -1.60 -4.91
CA GLY A 129 8.49 -2.09 -3.56
C GLY A 129 8.07 -1.00 -2.59
N PHE A 130 8.18 -1.32 -1.32
CA PHE A 130 7.90 -0.42 -0.21
C PHE A 130 9.21 0.06 0.42
N LEU A 131 9.23 1.31 0.85
CA LEU A 131 10.26 1.87 1.72
C LEU A 131 10.36 1.06 3.03
N GLY A 132 11.52 1.12 3.65
CA GLY A 132 11.79 0.43 4.92
C GLY A 132 10.81 0.78 6.04
N TRP A 133 10.37 2.03 6.09
CA TRP A 133 9.36 2.46 7.05
C TRP A 133 8.01 1.75 6.88
N HIS A 134 7.52 1.62 5.66
CA HIS A 134 6.30 0.88 5.37
C HIS A 134 6.44 -0.61 5.68
N ARG A 135 7.58 -1.22 5.33
CA ARG A 135 7.87 -2.61 5.73
C ARG A 135 7.92 -2.77 7.25
N HIS A 136 8.43 -1.78 7.96
CA HIS A 136 8.41 -1.76 9.42
C HIS A 136 6.99 -1.69 9.98
N LYS A 137 6.14 -0.80 9.46
CA LYS A 137 4.72 -0.72 9.84
C LYS A 137 3.98 -2.03 9.61
N LEU A 138 4.22 -2.68 8.50
CA LEU A 138 3.63 -3.98 8.15
C LEU A 138 4.28 -5.17 8.89
N LYS A 139 5.30 -4.93 9.73
CA LYS A 139 6.06 -5.97 10.43
C LYS A 139 6.78 -6.95 9.48
N TRP A 140 7.12 -6.50 8.27
CA TRP A 140 7.86 -7.26 7.26
C TRP A 140 9.38 -7.03 7.33
N LEU A 141 9.83 -6.17 8.24
CA LEU A 141 11.24 -5.92 8.51
C LEU A 141 11.57 -6.43 9.92
N ASP A 142 12.41 -7.45 9.99
CA ASP A 142 12.82 -8.05 11.24
C ASP A 142 13.52 -7.06 12.18
N ALA A 143 13.51 -7.36 13.47
CA ALA A 143 14.01 -6.44 14.48
C ALA A 143 15.52 -6.17 14.35
N ASP A 144 16.31 -7.17 13.95
CA ASP A 144 17.76 -7.09 13.73
C ASP A 144 18.16 -6.38 12.43
N ARG A 145 17.17 -6.11 11.56
CA ARG A 145 17.36 -5.38 10.30
C ARG A 145 17.18 -3.88 10.42
N LYS A 146 16.86 -3.38 11.59
CA LYS A 146 16.68 -1.96 11.85
C LYS A 146 17.45 -1.56 13.10
N THR A 147 17.92 -0.31 13.15
CA THR A 147 18.56 0.28 14.32
C THR A 147 18.07 1.70 14.55
N TYR A 148 18.01 2.08 15.81
CA TYR A 148 17.65 3.41 16.25
C TYR A 148 18.90 4.07 16.81
N LEU A 149 19.16 5.31 16.42
CA LEU A 149 20.32 6.08 16.85
C LEU A 149 19.88 7.38 17.51
N GLU A 150 20.45 7.67 18.65
CA GLU A 150 20.28 8.93 19.36
C GLU A 150 21.58 9.71 19.18
N GLY A 151 21.57 10.75 18.38
CA GLY A 151 22.68 11.70 18.26
C GLY A 151 24.09 11.11 18.07
N GLY A 152 25.09 11.96 17.95
CA GLY A 152 26.49 11.53 17.88
C GLY A 152 26.98 11.14 16.48
N ILE A 153 28.18 10.56 16.42
CA ILE A 153 28.80 10.09 15.16
C ILE A 153 28.80 8.57 15.17
N HIS A 154 28.14 7.99 14.19
CA HIS A 154 28.00 6.55 14.03
C HIS A 154 28.52 6.09 12.67
N ARG A 155 29.09 4.89 12.63
CA ARG A 155 29.48 4.23 11.38
C ARG A 155 28.71 2.92 11.27
N ILE A 156 27.77 2.86 10.34
CA ILE A 156 26.91 1.70 10.14
C ILE A 156 27.05 1.21 8.68
N ARG A 157 27.17 -0.10 8.53
CA ARG A 157 27.07 -0.74 7.22
C ARG A 157 25.60 -1.05 6.96
N LEU A 158 25.02 -0.41 5.96
CA LEU A 158 23.68 -0.72 5.49
C LEU A 158 23.70 -1.81 4.44
N THR A 159 22.74 -2.71 4.52
CA THR A 159 22.42 -3.71 3.49
C THR A 159 21.08 -3.32 2.81
N PRO A 160 20.91 -3.58 1.52
CA PRO A 160 19.65 -3.29 0.84
C PRO A 160 18.46 -3.99 1.48
N LEU A 161 17.29 -3.38 1.41
CA LEU A 161 16.03 -3.91 1.95
C LEU A 161 15.68 -5.31 1.43
N ASN A 162 16.05 -5.61 0.19
CA ASN A 162 15.78 -6.89 -0.48
C ASN A 162 16.92 -7.92 -0.34
N ALA A 163 17.99 -7.58 0.36
CA ALA A 163 19.06 -8.54 0.71
C ALA A 163 18.72 -9.30 1.99
N SER A 164 19.32 -10.45 2.20
CA SER A 164 19.22 -11.20 3.44
C SER A 164 20.20 -10.69 4.49
N GLY A 165 19.73 -10.50 5.73
CA GLY A 165 20.54 -10.14 6.90
C GLY A 165 21.10 -8.72 6.89
N GLY A 166 21.71 -8.34 7.99
CA GLY A 166 22.32 -7.03 8.23
C GLY A 166 21.32 -5.89 8.40
N VAL A 167 21.77 -4.74 8.88
CA VAL A 167 20.94 -3.56 9.09
C VAL A 167 20.55 -2.97 7.75
N SER A 168 19.26 -2.80 7.52
CA SER A 168 18.70 -2.24 6.28
C SER A 168 18.09 -0.86 6.46
N MET A 169 17.71 -0.53 7.70
CA MET A 169 17.06 0.73 8.02
C MET A 169 17.65 1.31 9.30
N VAL A 170 18.03 2.58 9.24
CA VAL A 170 18.42 3.39 10.40
C VAL A 170 17.35 4.42 10.63
N VAL A 171 16.93 4.57 11.89
CA VAL A 171 15.98 5.57 12.33
C VAL A 171 16.66 6.52 13.31
N VAL A 172 16.55 7.81 13.04
CA VAL A 172 17.13 8.89 13.87
C VAL A 172 15.99 9.83 14.27
N PRO A 173 15.69 9.99 15.57
CA PRO A 173 14.75 10.99 16.03
C PRO A 173 15.17 12.39 15.58
N ALA A 174 14.22 13.18 15.09
CA ALA A 174 14.45 14.59 14.72
C ALA A 174 14.12 15.55 15.87
N ASP A 175 13.45 15.04 16.90
CA ASP A 175 13.01 15.75 18.10
C ASP A 175 13.25 14.87 19.34
N ASP A 176 12.39 14.89 20.36
CA ASP A 176 12.56 14.12 21.59
C ASP A 176 12.71 12.61 21.32
N PRO A 177 13.88 12.00 21.59
CA PRO A 177 14.12 10.58 21.34
C PRO A 177 13.16 9.64 22.09
N ALA A 178 12.67 10.05 23.25
CA ALA A 178 11.75 9.24 24.05
C ALA A 178 10.34 9.18 23.46
N LYS A 179 9.94 10.21 22.72
CA LYS A 179 8.63 10.29 22.05
C LYS A 179 8.73 11.11 20.78
N PRO A 180 9.41 10.59 19.75
CA PRO A 180 9.64 11.36 18.55
C PRO A 180 8.34 11.59 17.78
N THR A 181 8.06 12.85 17.44
CA THR A 181 6.97 13.20 16.52
C THR A 181 7.41 13.19 15.07
N LYS A 182 8.73 13.22 14.85
CA LYS A 182 9.36 13.15 13.55
C LYS A 182 10.66 12.35 13.63
N VAL A 183 10.89 11.51 12.65
CA VAL A 183 12.14 10.76 12.51
C VAL A 183 12.73 10.94 11.12
N PHE A 184 14.05 10.82 11.00
CA PHE A 184 14.73 10.57 9.74
C PHE A 184 14.95 9.08 9.57
N VAL A 185 14.73 8.59 8.36
CA VAL A 185 15.00 7.21 7.98
C VAL A 185 16.08 7.18 6.91
N ILE A 186 17.05 6.30 7.09
CA ILE A 186 18.14 6.09 6.15
C ILE A 186 18.15 4.63 5.74
N GLU A 187 18.14 4.37 4.43
CA GLU A 187 18.13 3.01 3.87
C GLU A 187 18.84 2.94 2.53
N VAL A 188 19.14 1.74 2.07
CA VAL A 188 19.72 1.49 0.74
C VAL A 188 18.71 0.77 -0.13
N SER A 189 18.39 1.38 -1.25
CA SER A 189 17.60 0.76 -2.31
C SER A 189 18.50 0.16 -3.38
N GLN A 190 18.10 -1.01 -3.88
CA GLN A 190 18.69 -1.65 -5.06
C GLN A 190 17.62 -2.08 -6.04
N PRO A 191 17.92 -2.06 -7.35
CA PRO A 191 17.01 -2.57 -8.36
C PRO A 191 16.71 -4.05 -8.13
N ILE A 192 15.48 -4.43 -8.40
CA ILE A 192 15.05 -5.83 -8.41
C ILE A 192 15.09 -6.35 -9.83
N ARG A 193 15.74 -7.50 -10.04
CA ARG A 193 15.63 -8.23 -11.30
C ARG A 193 14.41 -9.12 -11.28
N THR A 194 13.49 -8.88 -12.19
CA THR A 194 12.34 -9.75 -12.38
C THR A 194 12.73 -11.06 -13.07
N LYS A 195 11.87 -12.08 -13.02
CA LYS A 195 12.09 -13.34 -13.72
C LYS A 195 12.28 -13.18 -15.25
N GLY A 196 11.77 -12.07 -15.83
CA GLY A 196 11.94 -11.73 -17.25
C GLY A 196 13.24 -10.97 -17.56
N GLY A 197 14.14 -10.78 -16.58
CA GLY A 197 15.40 -10.07 -16.76
C GLY A 197 15.29 -8.56 -16.75
N HIS A 198 14.11 -7.99 -16.62
CA HIS A 198 13.91 -6.56 -16.47
C HIS A 198 14.45 -6.10 -15.12
N VAL A 199 15.03 -4.92 -15.11
CA VAL A 199 15.52 -4.27 -13.90
C VAL A 199 14.49 -3.22 -13.49
N GLU A 200 13.92 -3.39 -12.30
CA GLU A 200 12.95 -2.48 -11.72
C GLU A 200 13.53 -1.81 -10.47
N GLY A 201 13.21 -0.52 -10.32
CA GLY A 201 13.68 0.29 -9.20
C GLY A 201 14.96 1.05 -9.51
N SER A 202 15.46 1.74 -8.49
CA SER A 202 16.62 2.61 -8.55
C SER A 202 17.65 2.23 -7.49
N VAL A 203 18.91 2.60 -7.73
CA VAL A 203 20.00 2.44 -6.75
C VAL A 203 20.21 3.73 -6.02
N GLY A 204 20.31 3.69 -4.70
CA GLY A 204 20.69 4.86 -3.93
C GLY A 204 20.61 4.68 -2.43
N VAL A 205 21.24 5.59 -1.72
CA VAL A 205 20.99 5.81 -0.30
C VAL A 205 19.84 6.80 -0.20
N LEU A 206 18.77 6.38 0.42
CA LEU A 206 17.59 7.21 0.65
C LEU A 206 17.66 7.78 2.05
N VAL A 207 17.39 9.08 2.16
CA VAL A 207 17.19 9.76 3.43
C VAL A 207 15.88 10.51 3.33
N TYR A 208 14.95 10.19 4.19
CA TYR A 208 13.63 10.84 4.21
C TYR A 208 13.14 11.04 5.64
N SER A 209 12.19 11.93 5.82
CA SER A 209 11.57 12.15 7.12
C SER A 209 10.17 11.53 7.17
N VAL A 210 9.82 11.06 8.35
CA VAL A 210 8.49 10.52 8.65
C VAL A 210 7.93 11.27 9.84
N CYS A 211 6.70 11.76 9.72
CA CYS A 211 5.89 12.21 10.84
C CYS A 211 5.26 10.99 11.49
N THR A 212 5.54 10.77 12.79
CA THR A 212 5.07 9.58 13.52
C THR A 212 3.71 9.79 14.17
N THR A 213 3.21 11.02 14.16
CA THR A 213 1.96 11.44 14.79
C THR A 213 0.83 11.73 13.82
N THR A 214 1.10 11.71 12.50
CA THR A 214 0.03 11.78 11.50
C THR A 214 -0.77 10.49 11.55
N ASP A 215 -2.07 10.64 11.76
CA ASP A 215 -3.02 9.57 11.53
C ASP A 215 -2.89 9.04 10.10
N GLU A 216 -3.38 7.86 9.85
CA GLU A 216 -3.15 7.04 8.65
C GLU A 216 -3.67 7.63 7.34
N GLU A 217 -4.27 8.81 7.37
CA GLU A 217 -4.58 9.61 6.20
C GLU A 217 -3.32 10.36 5.79
N GLY A 218 -2.86 10.10 4.59
CA GLY A 218 -1.71 10.78 3.99
C GLY A 218 -1.86 12.30 4.02
N PRO A 219 -0.83 13.06 3.62
CA PRO A 219 -0.86 14.52 3.67
C PRO A 219 -2.06 15.06 2.90
N GLN A 220 -2.93 15.77 3.61
CA GLN A 220 -4.07 16.49 3.05
C GLN A 220 -3.59 17.66 2.18
#